data_0e1ea653dbd029afd5002b4e81cd9ed7
#
_entry.id   0e1ea653dbd029afd5002b4e81cd9ed7
#
_cell.length_a   1.000
_cell.length_b   1.000
_cell.length_c   1.000
_cell.angle_alpha   90.00
_cell.angle_beta   90.00
_cell.angle_gamma   90.00
#
_symmetry.space_group_name_H-M   'P 1'
#
loop_
_entity.id
_entity.type
_entity.pdbx_description
1 polymer ?
#
loop_
_entity_poly.entity_id
_entity_poly.type
_entity_poly.pdbx_seq_one_letter_code
_entity_poly.pdbx_strand_id
1 'polypeptide(L)'
;MKAICRLTLMTIMALVPKAMNADLSSDSLAYHDASTLPLLGTLAPDASNAYTRLPDSLKANMRPELWALGQNSAGLAVRFRSDASTIGAAWYSRNKFDMNHMTATGIRGLDLYVLDNNGHWTTMGSARPNFFRHNTRTIVMTDMEPKMREYMLYLSLYDGVDSLYIGTNEGALVLAPEAATPRRANPVIMYGTSILQGGCATRPGMCHTNIIERMIDYEVINLGFSGNAKLDLDIARLIASTPNPSVIVLDPLPNLKTPELVERMPEFYSIIRKAHPTTPILFVESPIFPLMRFNTETYDTITEKNAALRQLVNGFIAAGDKNIEYFEGKNVLGDDPETTVDNYHLTDLGFVGFAQRLAPVIQRLIKQ
;
A
#
# COMPACT_ATOMS: atom_id res chain seq x y z
N MET A 1 68.34 34.17 3.16
CA MET A 1 66.90 34.43 3.46
C MET A 1 66.22 33.06 3.69
N LYS A 2 65.94 32.71 4.94
CA LYS A 2 65.27 31.44 5.32
C LYS A 2 63.79 31.72 5.51
N ALA A 3 62.92 31.12 4.65
CA ALA A 3 61.49 31.16 4.78
C ALA A 3 61.05 30.17 5.86
N ILE A 4 60.44 30.63 6.92
CA ILE A 4 59.84 29.83 8.00
C ILE A 4 58.38 29.52 7.57
N CYS A 5 58.12 28.26 7.24
CA CYS A 5 56.79 27.75 6.98
C CYS A 5 56.11 27.50 8.35
N ARG A 6 55.08 28.33 8.70
CA ARG A 6 54.21 28.07 9.85
C ARG A 6 53.13 27.05 9.47
N LEU A 7 53.24 25.84 10.02
CA LEU A 7 52.24 24.84 9.96
C LEU A 7 51.14 25.16 11.00
N THR A 8 49.97 25.56 10.54
CA THR A 8 48.79 25.75 11.40
C THR A 8 48.14 24.40 11.63
N LEU A 9 48.26 23.87 12.83
CA LEU A 9 47.58 22.64 13.25
C LEU A 9 46.09 22.91 13.40
N MET A 10 45.28 22.48 12.46
CA MET A 10 43.81 22.50 12.59
C MET A 10 43.42 21.32 13.48
N THR A 11 43.00 21.59 14.70
CA THR A 11 42.44 20.59 15.61
C THR A 11 41.03 20.24 15.10
N ILE A 12 40.90 19.10 14.42
CA ILE A 12 39.61 18.55 14.10
C ILE A 12 39.01 18.00 15.41
N MET A 13 38.08 18.75 15.99
CA MET A 13 37.22 18.23 17.04
C MET A 13 36.37 17.12 16.45
N ALA A 14 36.76 15.86 16.64
CA ALA A 14 35.91 14.71 16.35
C ALA A 14 34.69 14.80 17.27
N LEU A 15 33.52 15.07 16.70
CA LEU A 15 32.26 14.83 17.37
C LEU A 15 32.18 13.30 17.61
N VAL A 16 32.54 12.89 18.82
CA VAL A 16 32.28 11.53 19.30
C VAL A 16 30.75 11.41 19.33
N PRO A 17 30.13 10.53 18.54
CA PRO A 17 28.69 10.29 18.68
C PRO A 17 28.48 9.81 20.12
N LYS A 18 27.57 10.48 20.84
CA LYS A 18 27.11 10.08 22.17
C LYS A 18 26.78 8.59 22.08
N ALA A 19 27.43 7.78 22.88
CA ALA A 19 27.22 6.32 22.89
C ALA A 19 25.72 6.04 22.89
N MET A 20 25.21 5.41 21.85
CA MET A 20 23.88 4.82 21.87
C MET A 20 23.84 3.91 23.09
N ASN A 21 22.88 4.18 23.99
CA ASN A 21 22.65 3.30 25.13
C ASN A 21 22.51 1.88 24.62
N ALA A 22 23.49 1.03 24.93
CA ALA A 22 23.59 -0.36 24.42
C ALA A 22 22.56 -1.31 25.03
N ASP A 23 21.65 -0.82 25.89
CA ASP A 23 20.80 -1.67 26.72
C ASP A 23 19.30 -1.71 26.36
N LEU A 24 18.85 -1.00 25.31
CA LEU A 24 17.44 -1.08 24.92
C LEU A 24 17.21 -2.29 23.98
N SER A 25 16.86 -3.42 24.61
CA SER A 25 16.43 -4.62 23.89
C SER A 25 14.95 -4.51 23.54
N SER A 26 14.53 -5.07 22.37
CA SER A 26 13.11 -5.23 22.06
C SER A 26 12.35 -6.06 23.11
N ASP A 27 13.05 -6.89 23.87
CA ASP A 27 12.46 -7.70 24.94
C ASP A 27 12.13 -6.90 26.21
N SER A 28 12.66 -5.67 26.36
CA SER A 28 12.34 -4.77 27.47
C SER A 28 11.11 -3.89 27.24
N LEU A 29 10.46 -3.99 26.08
CA LEU A 29 9.25 -3.21 25.80
C LEU A 29 8.00 -3.86 26.40
N ALA A 30 7.06 -3.00 26.85
CA ALA A 30 5.69 -3.40 27.15
C ALA A 30 4.91 -3.57 25.82
N TYR A 31 4.27 -4.72 25.63
CA TYR A 31 3.57 -5.05 24.39
C TYR A 31 2.06 -4.99 24.57
N HIS A 32 1.38 -4.22 23.73
CA HIS A 32 -0.06 -3.98 23.70
C HIS A 32 -0.67 -4.68 22.49
N ASP A 33 -1.71 -5.48 22.68
CA ASP A 33 -2.41 -6.17 21.60
C ASP A 33 -3.06 -5.15 20.64
N ALA A 34 -2.65 -5.19 19.37
CA ALA A 34 -3.13 -4.26 18.35
C ALA A 34 -4.52 -4.65 17.78
N SER A 35 -5.04 -5.85 18.10
CA SER A 35 -6.37 -6.27 17.64
C SER A 35 -7.51 -5.44 18.23
N THR A 36 -7.24 -4.72 19.34
CA THR A 36 -8.20 -3.81 19.99
C THR A 36 -8.23 -2.41 19.39
N LEU A 37 -7.30 -2.12 18.45
CA LEU A 37 -7.14 -0.82 17.81
C LEU A 37 -7.84 -0.78 16.44
N PRO A 38 -8.25 0.41 15.96
CA PRO A 38 -8.85 0.52 14.64
C PRO A 38 -7.92 0.07 13.52
N LEU A 39 -8.43 -0.83 12.67
CA LEU A 39 -7.78 -1.30 11.45
C LEU A 39 -8.38 -0.57 10.24
N LEU A 40 -7.54 -0.04 9.34
CA LEU A 40 -7.88 0.54 8.06
C LEU A 40 -7.64 -0.47 6.93
N GLY A 41 -8.28 -0.26 5.80
CA GLY A 41 -8.01 -0.99 4.54
C GLY A 41 -8.69 -2.34 4.42
N THR A 42 -9.51 -2.78 5.39
CA THR A 42 -10.17 -4.09 5.37
C THR A 42 -11.63 -4.00 4.89
N LEU A 43 -12.05 -5.00 4.10
CA LEU A 43 -13.47 -5.29 3.82
C LEU A 43 -13.95 -6.54 4.59
N ALA A 44 -13.17 -7.00 5.56
CA ALA A 44 -13.41 -8.23 6.30
C ALA A 44 -13.38 -8.01 7.83
N PRO A 45 -14.25 -7.13 8.38
CA PRO A 45 -14.21 -6.80 9.81
C PRO A 45 -14.48 -8.01 10.72
N ASP A 46 -15.20 -9.02 10.22
CA ASP A 46 -15.59 -10.24 10.95
C ASP A 46 -14.78 -11.48 10.53
N ALA A 47 -13.64 -11.30 9.83
CA ALA A 47 -12.78 -12.41 9.47
C ALA A 47 -12.17 -13.07 10.71
N SER A 48 -11.95 -14.39 10.65
CA SER A 48 -11.31 -15.17 11.72
C SER A 48 -9.88 -14.70 12.03
N ASN A 49 -9.22 -14.08 11.05
CA ASN A 49 -8.00 -13.30 11.22
C ASN A 49 -8.26 -11.84 10.86
N ALA A 50 -8.11 -10.94 11.83
CA ALA A 50 -8.37 -9.52 11.66
C ALA A 50 -7.52 -8.85 10.56
N TYR A 51 -6.30 -9.35 10.33
CA TYR A 51 -5.34 -8.71 9.41
C TYR A 51 -5.38 -9.30 7.99
N THR A 52 -6.57 -9.67 7.52
CA THR A 52 -6.83 -10.12 6.14
C THR A 52 -7.68 -9.13 5.37
N ARG A 53 -7.64 -9.22 4.03
CA ARG A 53 -8.35 -8.29 3.14
C ARG A 53 -9.73 -8.78 2.72
N LEU A 54 -9.93 -10.12 2.74
CA LEU A 54 -11.14 -10.77 2.25
C LEU A 54 -11.90 -11.44 3.37
N PRO A 55 -13.25 -11.32 3.41
CA PRO A 55 -14.09 -11.99 4.40
C PRO A 55 -14.09 -13.52 4.19
N ASP A 56 -14.15 -14.28 5.28
CA ASP A 56 -14.11 -15.75 5.27
C ASP A 56 -15.24 -16.39 4.46
N SER A 57 -16.36 -15.72 4.31
CA SER A 57 -17.50 -16.15 3.50
C SER A 57 -17.18 -16.38 2.02
N LEU A 58 -16.14 -15.71 1.49
CA LEU A 58 -15.73 -15.87 0.10
C LEU A 58 -14.87 -17.12 -0.14
N LYS A 59 -14.30 -17.73 0.90
CA LYS A 59 -13.36 -18.84 0.78
C LYS A 59 -13.85 -20.00 -0.04
N ALA A 60 -15.11 -20.39 0.15
CA ALA A 60 -15.70 -21.58 -0.49
C ALA A 60 -15.88 -21.44 -2.01
N ASN A 61 -16.06 -20.22 -2.50
CA ASN A 61 -16.41 -19.93 -3.91
C ASN A 61 -15.26 -19.33 -4.70
N MET A 62 -14.22 -18.85 -4.01
CA MET A 62 -13.11 -18.15 -4.63
C MET A 62 -12.02 -19.11 -5.11
N ARG A 63 -11.35 -18.77 -6.21
CA ARG A 63 -10.16 -19.52 -6.66
C ARG A 63 -9.11 -19.58 -5.55
N PRO A 64 -8.48 -20.74 -5.29
CA PRO A 64 -7.52 -20.91 -4.18
C PRO A 64 -6.37 -19.89 -4.20
N GLU A 65 -5.84 -19.58 -5.38
CA GLU A 65 -4.73 -18.63 -5.54
C GLU A 65 -5.14 -17.19 -5.18
N LEU A 66 -6.36 -16.79 -5.57
CA LEU A 66 -6.93 -15.48 -5.26
C LEU A 66 -7.22 -15.38 -3.77
N TRP A 67 -7.79 -16.44 -3.18
CA TRP A 67 -8.02 -16.51 -1.74
C TRP A 67 -6.72 -16.38 -0.95
N ALA A 68 -5.66 -17.13 -1.33
CA ALA A 68 -4.35 -17.08 -0.68
C ALA A 68 -3.74 -15.67 -0.69
N LEU A 69 -3.84 -14.96 -1.82
CA LEU A 69 -3.40 -13.56 -1.92
C LEU A 69 -4.26 -12.62 -1.07
N GLY A 70 -5.55 -12.88 -0.95
CA GLY A 70 -6.46 -12.14 -0.07
C GLY A 70 -6.09 -12.21 1.41
N GLN A 71 -5.32 -13.23 1.80
CA GLN A 71 -4.80 -13.41 3.16
C GLN A 71 -3.54 -12.56 3.45
N ASN A 72 -2.94 -11.94 2.45
CA ASN A 72 -1.86 -10.96 2.64
C ASN A 72 -2.44 -9.63 3.16
N SER A 73 -1.65 -8.92 3.96
CA SER A 73 -2.10 -7.72 4.67
C SER A 73 -1.87 -6.41 3.90
N ALA A 74 -1.71 -6.47 2.57
CA ALA A 74 -1.45 -5.30 1.72
C ALA A 74 -2.52 -4.21 1.86
N GLY A 75 -2.10 -2.97 2.12
CA GLY A 75 -3.00 -1.83 2.31
C GLY A 75 -3.65 -1.74 3.69
N LEU A 76 -3.48 -2.75 4.56
CA LEU A 76 -3.97 -2.68 5.93
C LEU A 76 -3.07 -1.80 6.79
N ALA A 77 -3.65 -1.03 7.70
CA ALA A 77 -2.93 -0.22 8.67
C ALA A 77 -3.64 -0.16 10.01
N VAL A 78 -2.89 -0.26 11.11
CA VAL A 78 -3.40 -0.04 12.46
C VAL A 78 -3.19 1.42 12.87
N ARG A 79 -4.22 2.05 13.40
CA ARG A 79 -4.20 3.42 13.92
C ARG A 79 -4.20 3.42 15.43
N PHE A 80 -3.29 4.19 16.02
CA PHE A 80 -3.20 4.37 17.47
C PHE A 80 -2.57 5.72 17.83
N ARG A 81 -2.66 6.09 19.09
CA ARG A 81 -1.89 7.18 19.68
C ARG A 81 -1.10 6.70 20.88
N SER A 82 0.04 7.35 21.13
CA SER A 82 0.93 7.02 22.25
C SER A 82 1.77 8.22 22.63
N ASP A 83 2.13 8.30 23.91
CA ASP A 83 3.10 9.24 24.48
C ASP A 83 4.49 8.61 24.66
N ALA A 84 4.71 7.44 24.11
CA ALA A 84 5.95 6.69 24.25
C ALA A 84 7.17 7.46 23.74
N SER A 85 8.28 7.31 24.47
CA SER A 85 9.62 7.73 24.03
C SER A 85 10.31 6.69 23.16
N THR A 86 9.81 5.45 23.18
CA THR A 86 10.27 4.33 22.34
C THR A 86 9.09 3.59 21.79
N ILE A 87 9.09 3.34 20.49
CA ILE A 87 8.07 2.52 19.81
C ILE A 87 8.74 1.36 19.09
N GLY A 88 8.19 0.17 19.30
CA GLY A 88 8.51 -1.05 18.59
C GLY A 88 7.26 -1.79 18.14
N ALA A 89 7.46 -2.92 17.52
CA ALA A 89 6.40 -3.84 17.13
C ALA A 89 6.82 -5.29 17.34
N ALA A 90 5.83 -6.13 17.66
CA ALA A 90 5.96 -7.57 17.61
C ALA A 90 4.84 -8.15 16.75
N TRP A 91 5.18 -9.02 15.81
CA TRP A 91 4.19 -9.65 14.94
C TRP A 91 4.60 -11.06 14.54
N TYR A 92 3.62 -11.83 14.11
CA TYR A 92 3.79 -13.16 13.53
C TYR A 92 3.43 -13.12 12.05
N SER A 93 4.39 -13.42 11.16
CA SER A 93 4.19 -13.53 9.71
C SER A 93 3.65 -14.91 9.37
N ARG A 94 2.56 -14.98 8.61
CA ARG A 94 1.83 -16.22 8.31
C ARG A 94 2.67 -17.24 7.55
N ASN A 95 3.24 -16.83 6.42
CA ASN A 95 3.86 -17.75 5.47
C ASN A 95 5.39 -17.70 5.47
N LYS A 96 6.00 -16.67 6.05
CA LYS A 96 7.44 -16.42 5.91
C LYS A 96 7.88 -16.40 4.44
N PHE A 97 7.06 -15.77 3.60
CA PHE A 97 7.28 -15.69 2.16
C PHE A 97 8.50 -14.83 1.83
N ASP A 98 9.20 -15.17 0.76
CA ASP A 98 10.39 -14.45 0.28
C ASP A 98 10.41 -14.41 -1.25
N MET A 99 11.02 -13.37 -1.83
CA MET A 99 11.17 -13.18 -3.28
C MET A 99 12.54 -12.59 -3.59
N ASN A 100 13.10 -12.96 -4.75
CA ASN A 100 14.44 -12.54 -5.15
C ASN A 100 14.54 -11.10 -5.68
N HIS A 101 13.42 -10.44 -5.91
CA HIS A 101 13.32 -9.09 -6.50
C HIS A 101 12.59 -8.09 -5.60
N MET A 102 12.18 -8.49 -4.40
CA MET A 102 11.52 -7.63 -3.43
C MET A 102 12.19 -7.73 -2.05
N THR A 103 12.31 -6.59 -1.36
CA THR A 103 12.92 -6.55 -0.02
C THR A 103 12.08 -7.30 1.01
N ALA A 104 12.74 -7.93 1.99
CA ALA A 104 12.05 -8.56 3.12
C ALA A 104 11.19 -7.56 3.91
N THR A 105 11.59 -6.29 3.97
CA THR A 105 10.81 -5.20 4.59
C THR A 105 9.51 -4.91 3.86
N GLY A 106 9.50 -4.96 2.53
CA GLY A 106 8.27 -4.82 1.73
C GLY A 106 7.38 -6.05 1.86
N ILE A 107 7.97 -7.26 1.79
CA ILE A 107 7.22 -8.52 1.83
C ILE A 107 6.56 -8.73 3.19
N ARG A 108 7.33 -8.64 4.30
CA ARG A 108 6.93 -9.09 5.65
C ARG A 108 7.12 -8.05 6.75
N GLY A 109 7.68 -6.88 6.41
CA GLY A 109 7.91 -5.80 7.38
C GLY A 109 6.65 -4.99 7.65
N LEU A 110 6.77 -4.08 8.63
CA LEU A 110 5.76 -3.08 8.96
C LEU A 110 6.37 -1.69 8.78
N ASP A 111 5.53 -0.66 8.61
CA ASP A 111 6.03 0.69 8.31
C ASP A 111 5.29 1.75 9.13
N LEU A 112 6.00 2.42 10.03
CA LEU A 112 5.44 3.35 11.01
C LEU A 112 5.46 4.78 10.49
N TYR A 113 4.30 5.43 10.57
CA TYR A 113 4.09 6.84 10.29
C TYR A 113 3.55 7.57 11.51
N VAL A 114 3.87 8.86 11.63
CA VAL A 114 3.33 9.77 12.63
C VAL A 114 2.61 10.92 11.93
N LEU A 115 1.51 11.37 12.51
CA LEU A 115 0.83 12.59 12.08
C LEU A 115 1.61 13.81 12.64
N ASP A 116 2.14 14.64 11.75
CA ASP A 116 2.87 15.85 12.16
C ASP A 116 1.94 17.00 12.57
N ASN A 117 2.51 18.10 13.06
CA ASN A 117 1.74 19.26 13.50
C ASN A 117 1.01 20.00 12.35
N ASN A 118 1.36 19.70 11.09
CA ASN A 118 0.72 20.26 9.91
C ASN A 118 -0.40 19.38 9.37
N GLY A 119 -0.66 18.24 10.02
CA GLY A 119 -1.65 17.25 9.60
C GLY A 119 -1.17 16.32 8.48
N HIS A 120 0.13 16.18 8.28
CA HIS A 120 0.69 15.28 7.28
C HIS A 120 1.29 14.03 7.93
N TRP A 121 1.09 12.89 7.29
CA TRP A 121 1.71 11.63 7.68
C TRP A 121 3.18 11.58 7.28
N THR A 122 4.07 11.56 8.26
CA THR A 122 5.52 11.50 8.08
C THR A 122 6.06 10.15 8.50
N THR A 123 6.97 9.56 7.72
CA THR A 123 7.59 8.27 8.05
C THR A 123 8.47 8.39 9.28
N MET A 124 8.38 7.39 10.16
CA MET A 124 9.25 7.28 11.33
C MET A 124 10.27 6.15 11.20
N GLY A 125 9.94 5.08 10.51
CA GLY A 125 10.82 3.95 10.31
C GLY A 125 10.07 2.68 9.97
N SER A 126 10.84 1.68 9.53
CA SER A 126 10.31 0.37 9.18
C SER A 126 10.70 -0.68 10.22
N ALA A 127 9.75 -1.48 10.63
CA ALA A 127 9.98 -2.67 11.43
C ALA A 127 10.46 -3.80 10.53
N ARG A 128 11.75 -4.14 10.64
CA ARG A 128 12.39 -5.17 9.82
C ARG A 128 12.03 -6.55 10.32
N PRO A 129 11.56 -7.47 9.44
CA PRO A 129 11.19 -8.82 9.84
C PRO A 129 12.41 -9.65 10.23
N ASN A 130 12.22 -10.61 11.13
CA ASN A 130 13.23 -11.62 11.37
C ASN A 130 13.38 -12.50 10.13
N PHE A 131 14.63 -12.69 9.67
CA PHE A 131 14.88 -13.43 8.43
C PHE A 131 14.56 -14.92 8.55
N PHE A 132 14.79 -15.51 9.74
CA PHE A 132 14.70 -16.96 9.95
C PHE A 132 13.41 -17.42 10.65
N ARG A 133 12.62 -16.51 11.23
CA ARG A 133 11.46 -16.85 12.07
C ARG A 133 10.20 -16.14 11.60
N HIS A 134 9.05 -16.74 11.89
CA HIS A 134 7.75 -16.09 11.69
C HIS A 134 7.54 -14.92 12.66
N ASN A 135 7.93 -15.12 13.93
CA ASN A 135 7.81 -14.08 14.94
C ASN A 135 8.96 -13.08 14.87
N THR A 136 8.62 -11.82 14.92
CA THR A 136 9.56 -10.71 14.96
C THR A 136 9.22 -9.81 16.14
N ARG A 137 10.26 -9.34 16.84
CA ARG A 137 10.21 -8.20 17.78
C ARG A 137 11.30 -7.23 17.39
N THR A 138 10.97 -5.96 17.22
CA THR A 138 11.94 -4.95 16.84
C THR A 138 11.55 -3.58 17.38
N ILE A 139 12.55 -2.77 17.68
CA ILE A 139 12.38 -1.36 17.96
C ILE A 139 12.37 -0.62 16.62
N VAL A 140 11.42 0.29 16.46
CA VAL A 140 11.31 1.14 15.27
C VAL A 140 11.92 2.52 15.51
N MET A 141 11.65 3.12 16.69
CA MET A 141 12.14 4.45 17.06
C MET A 141 12.42 4.53 18.56
N THR A 142 13.48 5.24 18.93
CA THR A 142 13.90 5.51 20.32
C THR A 142 14.14 7.00 20.55
N ASP A 143 14.37 7.36 21.79
CA ASP A 143 14.81 8.70 22.22
C ASP A 143 13.86 9.83 21.79
N MET A 144 12.58 9.53 21.68
CA MET A 144 11.55 10.53 21.42
C MET A 144 11.24 11.28 22.71
N GLU A 145 10.90 12.58 22.59
CA GLU A 145 10.26 13.32 23.67
C GLU A 145 8.94 12.64 24.05
N PRO A 146 8.69 12.33 25.34
CA PRO A 146 7.39 11.79 25.78
C PRO A 146 6.26 12.80 25.51
N LYS A 147 5.48 12.53 24.46
CA LYS A 147 4.37 13.40 24.02
C LYS A 147 3.35 12.58 23.26
N MET A 148 2.07 12.79 23.54
CA MET A 148 1.00 12.14 22.80
C MET A 148 1.05 12.49 21.31
N ARG A 149 1.11 11.47 20.46
CA ARG A 149 1.12 11.56 18.98
C ARG A 149 0.20 10.52 18.38
N GLU A 150 -0.30 10.81 17.21
CA GLU A 150 -1.07 9.88 16.37
C GLU A 150 -0.16 9.09 15.44
N TYR A 151 -0.36 7.79 15.38
CA TYR A 151 0.44 6.87 14.58
C TYR A 151 -0.40 6.05 13.62
N MET A 152 0.22 5.64 12.53
CA MET A 152 -0.31 4.69 11.55
C MET A 152 0.77 3.66 11.22
N LEU A 153 0.48 2.40 11.45
CA LEU A 153 1.39 1.27 11.21
C LEU A 153 0.84 0.44 10.04
N TYR A 154 1.43 0.63 8.85
CA TYR A 154 1.11 -0.18 7.67
C TYR A 154 1.66 -1.59 7.81
N LEU A 155 0.87 -2.58 7.36
CA LEU A 155 1.19 -3.98 7.43
C LEU A 155 1.84 -4.49 6.14
N SER A 156 2.37 -5.71 6.21
CA SER A 156 3.13 -6.38 5.14
C SER A 156 2.36 -6.50 3.82
N LEU A 157 3.06 -6.36 2.69
CA LEU A 157 2.43 -6.35 1.36
C LEU A 157 2.22 -7.74 0.76
N TYR A 158 3.16 -8.68 1.01
CA TYR A 158 3.17 -10.00 0.35
C TYR A 158 3.15 -11.17 1.33
N ASP A 159 2.94 -10.90 2.63
CA ASP A 159 2.65 -11.90 3.63
C ASP A 159 1.47 -11.48 4.51
N GLY A 160 0.84 -12.44 5.18
CA GLY A 160 -0.19 -12.18 6.17
C GLY A 160 0.42 -11.92 7.54
N VAL A 161 -0.25 -11.11 8.33
CA VAL A 161 0.01 -10.93 9.76
C VAL A 161 -1.02 -11.72 10.54
N ASP A 162 -0.59 -12.63 11.44
CA ASP A 162 -1.50 -13.45 12.27
C ASP A 162 -1.72 -12.85 13.66
N SER A 163 -0.72 -12.15 14.18
CA SER A 163 -0.83 -11.39 15.42
C SER A 163 0.07 -10.17 15.38
N LEU A 164 -0.35 -9.09 16.03
CA LEU A 164 0.35 -7.81 16.07
C LEU A 164 0.25 -7.18 17.45
N TYR A 165 1.37 -6.68 17.94
CA TYR A 165 1.49 -5.94 19.18
C TYR A 165 2.30 -4.67 18.98
N ILE A 166 1.85 -3.58 19.58
CA ILE A 166 2.62 -2.31 19.66
C ILE A 166 3.49 -2.39 20.90
N GLY A 167 4.80 -2.23 20.73
CA GLY A 167 5.77 -2.17 21.82
C GLY A 167 6.06 -0.74 22.24
N THR A 168 6.07 -0.46 23.55
CA THR A 168 6.42 0.86 24.09
C THR A 168 7.36 0.71 25.28
N ASN A 169 8.04 1.79 25.67
CA ASN A 169 8.69 1.84 26.99
C ASN A 169 7.64 1.67 28.10
N GLU A 170 8.05 1.14 29.23
CA GLU A 170 7.18 0.91 30.39
C GLU A 170 6.47 2.20 30.84
N GLY A 171 5.18 2.10 31.15
CA GLY A 171 4.33 3.18 31.61
C GLY A 171 3.76 4.08 30.51
N ALA A 172 4.20 3.96 29.27
CA ALA A 172 3.63 4.72 28.17
C ALA A 172 2.24 4.19 27.77
N LEU A 173 1.37 5.08 27.31
CA LEU A 173 0.01 4.77 26.91
C LEU A 173 -0.06 4.33 25.45
N VAL A 174 -0.91 3.36 25.15
CA VAL A 174 -1.37 3.03 23.79
C VAL A 174 -2.89 3.12 23.78
N LEU A 175 -3.42 4.06 23.00
CA LEU A 175 -4.84 4.43 23.00
C LEU A 175 -5.40 4.40 21.57
N ALA A 176 -6.72 4.35 21.46
CA ALA A 176 -7.41 4.58 20.18
C ALA A 176 -7.09 5.97 19.62
N PRO A 177 -7.06 6.15 18.29
CA PRO A 177 -6.80 7.44 17.66
C PRO A 177 -7.92 8.43 17.97
N GLU A 178 -7.57 9.73 18.03
CA GLU A 178 -8.54 10.84 18.09
C GLU A 178 -8.66 11.54 16.73
N ALA A 179 -7.57 11.61 15.96
CA ALA A 179 -7.60 12.23 14.65
C ALA A 179 -8.42 11.41 13.65
N ALA A 180 -9.33 12.07 12.94
CA ALA A 180 -10.20 11.45 11.93
C ALA A 180 -9.54 11.34 10.54
N THR A 181 -8.22 11.17 10.49
CA THR A 181 -7.43 11.08 9.25
C THR A 181 -6.69 9.74 9.18
N PRO A 182 -6.68 9.02 8.03
CA PRO A 182 -7.52 9.26 6.85
C PRO A 182 -9.01 9.03 7.16
N ARG A 183 -9.88 9.66 6.37
CA ARG A 183 -11.34 9.54 6.52
C ARG A 183 -11.79 8.13 6.15
N ARG A 184 -12.43 7.46 7.08
CA ARG A 184 -12.93 6.08 6.90
C ARG A 184 -14.31 6.02 6.22
N ALA A 185 -15.12 7.06 6.39
CA ALA A 185 -16.40 7.15 5.71
C ALA A 185 -16.17 7.31 4.20
N ASN A 186 -16.85 6.51 3.40
CA ASN A 186 -16.77 6.56 1.94
C ASN A 186 -15.36 6.29 1.39
N PRO A 187 -14.79 5.09 1.58
CA PRO A 187 -13.43 4.78 1.16
C PRO A 187 -13.26 4.83 -0.36
N VAL A 188 -12.02 4.98 -0.80
CA VAL A 188 -11.62 4.71 -2.19
C VAL A 188 -11.29 3.24 -2.31
N ILE A 189 -11.92 2.52 -3.25
CA ILE A 189 -11.63 1.11 -3.51
C ILE A 189 -10.76 1.01 -4.76
N MET A 190 -9.62 0.33 -4.65
CA MET A 190 -8.72 0.10 -5.78
C MET A 190 -8.56 -1.40 -6.01
N TYR A 191 -8.93 -1.87 -7.19
CA TYR A 191 -8.79 -3.26 -7.64
C TYR A 191 -7.75 -3.36 -8.74
N GLY A 192 -6.78 -4.30 -8.60
CA GLY A 192 -5.71 -4.44 -9.59
C GLY A 192 -4.74 -5.59 -9.28
N THR A 193 -3.55 -5.48 -9.86
CA THR A 193 -2.56 -6.53 -10.00
C THR A 193 -1.50 -6.54 -8.89
N SER A 194 -0.33 -7.17 -9.16
CA SER A 194 0.86 -7.11 -8.30
C SER A 194 1.35 -5.69 -8.06
N ILE A 195 1.21 -4.80 -9.06
CA ILE A 195 1.58 -3.38 -8.91
C ILE A 195 0.70 -2.73 -7.85
N LEU A 196 -0.61 -2.97 -7.90
CA LEU A 196 -1.54 -2.44 -6.91
C LEU A 196 -1.33 -3.07 -5.53
N GLN A 197 -1.01 -4.38 -5.46
CA GLN A 197 -0.65 -5.03 -4.19
C GLN A 197 0.61 -4.43 -3.55
N GLY A 198 1.50 -3.81 -4.34
CA GLY A 198 2.73 -3.17 -3.91
C GLY A 198 3.99 -3.98 -4.23
N GLY A 199 3.94 -4.78 -5.31
CA GLY A 199 5.08 -5.59 -5.78
C GLY A 199 6.32 -4.76 -6.03
N CYS A 200 7.41 -5.10 -5.31
CA CYS A 200 8.72 -4.46 -5.28
C CYS A 200 8.83 -3.13 -4.52
N ALA A 201 7.76 -2.63 -3.88
CA ALA A 201 7.92 -1.57 -2.90
C ALA A 201 8.90 -1.99 -1.79
N THR A 202 9.85 -1.13 -1.43
CA THR A 202 10.90 -1.48 -0.45
C THR A 202 10.36 -1.66 0.98
N ARG A 203 9.20 -1.06 1.29
CA ARG A 203 8.50 -1.11 2.57
C ARG A 203 7.00 -0.82 2.35
N PRO A 204 6.11 -1.23 3.26
CA PRO A 204 4.65 -1.12 3.05
C PRO A 204 4.15 0.28 2.69
N GLY A 205 4.64 1.31 3.34
CA GLY A 205 4.21 2.68 3.09
C GLY A 205 4.61 3.24 1.71
N MET A 206 5.45 2.54 0.94
CA MET A 206 5.85 2.94 -0.42
C MET A 206 4.95 2.36 -1.51
N CYS A 207 4.03 1.45 -1.20
CA CYS A 207 2.97 1.07 -2.14
C CYS A 207 2.14 2.31 -2.51
N HIS A 208 1.85 2.51 -3.81
CA HIS A 208 1.16 3.73 -4.27
C HIS A 208 -0.23 3.91 -3.65
N THR A 209 -0.95 2.82 -3.31
CA THR A 209 -2.23 2.91 -2.61
C THR A 209 -2.08 3.59 -1.25
N ASN A 210 -1.05 3.21 -0.49
CA ASN A 210 -0.75 3.80 0.81
C ASN A 210 -0.21 5.24 0.71
N ILE A 211 0.51 5.56 -0.38
CA ILE A 211 0.93 6.94 -0.67
C ILE A 211 -0.30 7.80 -1.01
N ILE A 212 -1.18 7.30 -1.89
CA ILE A 212 -2.43 7.99 -2.28
C ILE A 212 -3.28 8.24 -1.03
N GLU A 213 -3.48 7.25 -0.16
CA GLU A 213 -4.22 7.38 1.10
C GLU A 213 -3.75 8.60 1.91
N ARG A 214 -2.42 8.72 2.11
CA ARG A 214 -1.84 9.86 2.82
C ARG A 214 -1.94 11.20 2.08
N MET A 215 -2.01 11.17 0.74
CA MET A 215 -2.13 12.39 -0.09
C MET A 215 -3.55 12.94 -0.14
N ILE A 216 -4.55 12.06 -0.19
CA ILE A 216 -5.96 12.47 -0.38
C ILE A 216 -6.76 12.56 0.92
N ASP A 217 -6.22 12.06 2.02
CA ASP A 217 -6.88 11.97 3.34
C ASP A 217 -8.17 11.14 3.32
N TYR A 218 -8.18 10.04 2.56
CA TYR A 218 -9.27 9.06 2.53
C TYR A 218 -8.70 7.66 2.67
N GLU A 219 -9.40 6.78 3.42
CA GLU A 219 -9.07 5.35 3.49
C GLU A 219 -9.07 4.74 2.10
N VAL A 220 -8.00 4.03 1.77
CA VAL A 220 -7.84 3.32 0.48
C VAL A 220 -7.86 1.83 0.71
N ILE A 221 -8.87 1.16 0.17
CA ILE A 221 -9.00 -0.29 0.18
C ILE A 221 -8.16 -0.88 -0.95
N ASN A 222 -7.10 -1.61 -0.61
CA ASN A 222 -6.22 -2.26 -1.59
C ASN A 222 -6.72 -3.68 -1.92
N LEU A 223 -7.32 -3.86 -3.07
CA LEU A 223 -7.68 -5.15 -3.65
C LEU A 223 -6.71 -5.53 -4.79
N GLY A 224 -5.42 -5.40 -4.54
CA GLY A 224 -4.35 -5.86 -5.43
C GLY A 224 -4.08 -7.37 -5.25
N PHE A 225 -4.04 -8.10 -6.37
CA PHE A 225 -3.84 -9.56 -6.38
C PHE A 225 -2.79 -9.93 -7.42
N SER A 226 -1.57 -10.20 -6.97
CA SER A 226 -0.41 -10.52 -7.81
C SER A 226 -0.68 -11.67 -8.78
N GLY A 227 -0.61 -11.41 -10.09
CA GLY A 227 -0.89 -12.41 -11.13
C GLY A 227 -2.36 -12.86 -11.20
N ASN A 228 -3.26 -12.35 -10.34
CA ASN A 228 -4.60 -12.87 -10.12
C ASN A 228 -5.74 -11.85 -10.19
N ALA A 229 -5.51 -10.63 -10.64
CA ALA A 229 -6.57 -9.69 -10.96
C ALA A 229 -7.24 -10.07 -12.30
N LYS A 230 -8.10 -11.08 -12.26
CA LYS A 230 -8.69 -11.70 -13.46
C LYS A 230 -10.18 -11.44 -13.64
N LEU A 231 -10.68 -10.35 -13.01
CA LEU A 231 -12.09 -9.94 -13.07
C LEU A 231 -13.04 -11.01 -12.49
N ASP A 232 -12.64 -11.66 -11.40
CA ASP A 232 -13.46 -12.63 -10.69
C ASP A 232 -14.72 -11.96 -10.13
N LEU A 233 -15.91 -12.54 -10.41
CA LEU A 233 -17.19 -11.94 -10.06
C LEU A 233 -17.41 -11.84 -8.54
N ASP A 234 -16.74 -12.67 -7.74
CA ASP A 234 -16.80 -12.56 -6.28
C ASP A 234 -16.16 -11.27 -5.77
N ILE A 235 -15.09 -10.80 -6.44
CA ILE A 235 -14.51 -9.49 -6.15
C ILE A 235 -15.45 -8.36 -6.60
N ALA A 236 -16.10 -8.49 -7.76
CA ALA A 236 -17.12 -7.51 -8.19
C ALA A 236 -18.26 -7.40 -7.16
N ARG A 237 -18.74 -8.53 -6.64
CA ARG A 237 -19.78 -8.58 -5.60
C ARG A 237 -19.29 -7.99 -4.26
N LEU A 238 -18.04 -8.25 -3.89
CA LEU A 238 -17.43 -7.66 -2.70
C LEU A 238 -17.36 -6.14 -2.81
N ILE A 239 -16.89 -5.61 -3.95
CA ILE A 239 -16.89 -4.16 -4.22
C ILE A 239 -18.33 -3.62 -4.18
N ALA A 240 -19.27 -4.31 -4.83
CA ALA A 240 -20.68 -3.93 -4.87
C ALA A 240 -21.35 -3.91 -3.49
N SER A 241 -20.89 -4.74 -2.55
CA SER A 241 -21.42 -4.78 -1.18
C SER A 241 -20.85 -3.71 -0.25
N THR A 242 -19.77 -3.02 -0.67
CA THR A 242 -19.14 -1.99 0.15
C THR A 242 -20.03 -0.72 0.19
N PRO A 243 -20.40 -0.22 1.37
CA PRO A 243 -21.29 0.94 1.43
C PRO A 243 -20.60 2.23 0.98
N ASN A 244 -21.26 2.96 0.08
CA ASN A 244 -20.94 4.33 -0.33
C ASN A 244 -19.45 4.61 -0.66
N PRO A 245 -18.78 3.85 -1.52
CA PRO A 245 -17.41 4.20 -1.89
C PRO A 245 -17.36 5.55 -2.61
N SER A 246 -16.34 6.36 -2.30
CA SER A 246 -16.15 7.68 -2.94
C SER A 246 -15.74 7.55 -4.41
N VAL A 247 -14.84 6.61 -4.69
CA VAL A 247 -14.32 6.30 -6.04
C VAL A 247 -13.97 4.81 -6.10
N ILE A 248 -14.22 4.20 -7.23
CA ILE A 248 -13.77 2.83 -7.53
C ILE A 248 -12.74 2.89 -8.65
N VAL A 249 -11.53 2.40 -8.41
CA VAL A 249 -10.43 2.37 -9.39
C VAL A 249 -10.23 0.94 -9.87
N LEU A 250 -10.25 0.74 -11.18
CA LEU A 250 -10.09 -0.57 -11.83
C LEU A 250 -8.80 -0.59 -12.66
N ASP A 251 -7.78 -1.34 -12.19
CA ASP A 251 -6.44 -1.47 -12.78
C ASP A 251 -6.04 -2.95 -12.98
N PRO A 252 -6.85 -3.79 -13.68
CA PRO A 252 -6.59 -5.23 -13.78
C PRO A 252 -5.72 -5.61 -14.98
N LEU A 253 -5.44 -4.71 -15.93
CA LEU A 253 -4.94 -5.05 -17.27
C LEU A 253 -3.67 -5.89 -17.32
N PRO A 254 -2.62 -5.65 -16.49
CA PRO A 254 -1.39 -6.44 -16.56
C PRO A 254 -1.59 -7.96 -16.41
N ASN A 255 -2.65 -8.41 -15.72
CA ASN A 255 -2.93 -9.84 -15.50
C ASN A 255 -3.91 -10.50 -16.50
N LEU A 256 -4.40 -9.74 -17.47
CA LEU A 256 -5.38 -10.20 -18.45
C LEU A 256 -4.78 -10.31 -19.85
N LYS A 257 -5.29 -11.26 -20.63
CA LYS A 257 -5.16 -11.25 -22.09
C LYS A 257 -6.34 -10.47 -22.70
N THR A 258 -6.17 -9.93 -23.89
CA THR A 258 -7.22 -9.14 -24.58
C THR A 258 -8.56 -9.89 -24.67
N PRO A 259 -8.63 -11.19 -25.06
CA PRO A 259 -9.90 -11.93 -25.08
C PRO A 259 -10.55 -12.04 -23.70
N GLU A 260 -9.76 -12.29 -22.63
CA GLU A 260 -10.28 -12.40 -21.27
C GLU A 260 -10.85 -11.05 -20.77
N LEU A 261 -10.19 -9.94 -21.12
CA LEU A 261 -10.67 -8.59 -20.81
C LEU A 261 -12.04 -8.34 -21.48
N VAL A 262 -12.15 -8.59 -22.78
CA VAL A 262 -13.37 -8.33 -23.56
C VAL A 262 -14.54 -9.20 -23.08
N GLU A 263 -14.27 -10.46 -22.72
CA GLU A 263 -15.27 -11.40 -22.22
C GLU A 263 -15.78 -11.01 -20.81
N ARG A 264 -14.88 -10.67 -19.87
CA ARG A 264 -15.21 -10.60 -18.44
C ARG A 264 -15.55 -9.20 -17.94
N MET A 265 -14.94 -8.16 -18.52
CA MET A 265 -15.11 -6.79 -18.03
C MET A 265 -16.57 -6.31 -18.06
N PRO A 266 -17.39 -6.61 -19.09
CA PRO A 266 -18.77 -6.13 -19.11
C PRO A 266 -19.62 -6.60 -17.92
N GLU A 267 -19.52 -7.88 -17.53
CA GLU A 267 -20.26 -8.42 -16.38
C GLU A 267 -19.69 -7.91 -15.06
N PHE A 268 -18.35 -7.91 -14.89
CA PHE A 268 -17.68 -7.38 -13.73
C PHE A 268 -18.09 -5.91 -13.46
N TYR A 269 -18.03 -5.08 -14.49
CA TYR A 269 -18.45 -3.68 -14.43
C TYR A 269 -19.94 -3.53 -14.11
N SER A 270 -20.82 -4.32 -14.76
CA SER A 270 -22.27 -4.25 -14.59
C SER A 270 -22.68 -4.52 -13.14
N ILE A 271 -22.07 -5.51 -12.48
CA ILE A 271 -22.33 -5.83 -11.07
C ILE A 271 -22.00 -4.61 -10.18
N ILE A 272 -20.84 -3.99 -10.38
CA ILE A 272 -20.41 -2.84 -9.60
C ILE A 272 -21.31 -1.64 -9.87
N ARG A 273 -21.54 -1.31 -11.15
CA ARG A 273 -22.33 -0.13 -11.55
C ARG A 273 -23.78 -0.20 -11.07
N LYS A 274 -24.38 -1.41 -11.09
CA LYS A 274 -25.73 -1.62 -10.58
C LYS A 274 -25.86 -1.30 -9.10
N ALA A 275 -24.84 -1.61 -8.29
CA ALA A 275 -24.83 -1.33 -6.87
C ALA A 275 -24.46 0.14 -6.56
N HIS A 276 -23.61 0.74 -7.39
CA HIS A 276 -23.08 2.09 -7.22
C HIS A 276 -23.40 2.95 -8.47
N PRO A 277 -24.66 3.34 -8.69
CA PRO A 277 -25.09 3.98 -9.94
C PRO A 277 -24.46 5.33 -10.22
N THR A 278 -24.04 6.04 -9.18
CA THR A 278 -23.48 7.40 -9.29
C THR A 278 -22.01 7.50 -8.87
N THR A 279 -21.47 6.48 -8.19
CA THR A 279 -20.05 6.50 -7.78
C THR A 279 -19.14 6.57 -9.00
N PRO A 280 -18.16 7.49 -9.04
CA PRO A 280 -17.17 7.53 -10.10
C PRO A 280 -16.39 6.21 -10.21
N ILE A 281 -16.28 5.65 -11.42
CA ILE A 281 -15.41 4.51 -11.73
C ILE A 281 -14.26 5.01 -12.60
N LEU A 282 -13.04 4.88 -12.10
CA LEU A 282 -11.82 5.23 -12.80
C LEU A 282 -11.16 3.98 -13.37
N PHE A 283 -11.11 3.88 -14.70
CA PHE A 283 -10.37 2.83 -15.39
C PHE A 283 -8.93 3.27 -15.62
N VAL A 284 -7.98 2.40 -15.31
CA VAL A 284 -6.54 2.64 -15.47
C VAL A 284 -5.98 1.67 -16.53
N GLU A 285 -5.31 2.21 -17.54
CA GLU A 285 -4.58 1.41 -18.53
C GLU A 285 -3.32 0.76 -17.93
N SER A 286 -2.84 -0.29 -18.58
CA SER A 286 -1.49 -0.79 -18.29
C SER A 286 -0.45 0.30 -18.51
N PRO A 287 0.55 0.40 -17.65
CA PRO A 287 1.65 1.34 -17.83
C PRO A 287 2.37 1.15 -19.16
N ILE A 288 2.91 2.23 -19.70
CA ILE A 288 3.91 2.18 -20.77
C ILE A 288 5.27 2.01 -20.11
N PHE A 289 5.76 0.78 -20.07
CA PHE A 289 7.02 0.44 -19.40
C PHE A 289 8.25 0.87 -20.21
N PRO A 290 9.36 1.25 -19.55
CA PRO A 290 10.60 1.66 -20.25
C PRO A 290 11.13 0.62 -21.22
N LEU A 291 11.01 -0.69 -20.91
CA LEU A 291 11.47 -1.78 -21.78
C LEU A 291 10.78 -1.81 -23.15
N MET A 292 9.58 -1.25 -23.27
CA MET A 292 8.81 -1.23 -24.52
C MET A 292 9.48 -0.42 -25.62
N ARG A 293 10.49 0.41 -25.27
CA ARG A 293 11.37 1.08 -26.25
C ARG A 293 12.22 0.09 -27.04
N PHE A 294 12.44 -1.12 -26.49
CA PHE A 294 13.33 -2.13 -27.04
C PHE A 294 12.61 -3.46 -27.36
N ASN A 295 11.42 -3.67 -26.82
CA ASN A 295 10.63 -4.88 -27.01
C ASN A 295 9.29 -4.55 -27.67
N THR A 296 9.26 -4.69 -29.00
CA THR A 296 8.08 -4.37 -29.84
C THR A 296 6.90 -5.30 -29.55
N GLU A 297 7.14 -6.60 -29.27
CA GLU A 297 6.09 -7.54 -28.95
C GLU A 297 5.35 -7.15 -27.65
N THR A 298 6.10 -6.78 -26.62
CA THR A 298 5.51 -6.27 -25.38
C THR A 298 4.77 -4.97 -25.61
N TYR A 299 5.33 -4.08 -26.43
CA TYR A 299 4.67 -2.83 -26.80
C TYR A 299 3.32 -3.08 -27.48
N ASP A 300 3.30 -3.92 -28.52
CA ASP A 300 2.11 -4.25 -29.27
C ASP A 300 1.03 -4.91 -28.38
N THR A 301 1.45 -5.87 -27.52
CA THR A 301 0.54 -6.57 -26.60
C THR A 301 -0.10 -5.61 -25.60
N ILE A 302 0.66 -4.67 -25.01
CA ILE A 302 0.14 -3.74 -24.02
C ILE A 302 -0.74 -2.68 -24.68
N THR A 303 -0.33 -2.15 -25.83
CA THR A 303 -1.11 -1.15 -26.56
C THR A 303 -2.42 -1.74 -27.09
N GLU A 304 -2.44 -2.99 -27.54
CA GLU A 304 -3.66 -3.72 -27.92
C GLU A 304 -4.63 -3.82 -26.74
N LYS A 305 -4.15 -4.25 -25.57
CA LYS A 305 -4.98 -4.33 -24.34
C LYS A 305 -5.54 -2.97 -23.91
N ASN A 306 -4.70 -1.94 -23.94
CA ASN A 306 -5.13 -0.58 -23.62
C ASN A 306 -6.21 -0.08 -24.62
N ALA A 307 -6.04 -0.37 -25.90
CA ALA A 307 -7.05 -0.06 -26.92
C ALA A 307 -8.37 -0.81 -26.69
N ALA A 308 -8.31 -2.10 -26.34
CA ALA A 308 -9.50 -2.89 -26.03
C ALA A 308 -10.24 -2.36 -24.79
N LEU A 309 -9.52 -2.00 -23.70
CA LEU A 309 -10.13 -1.36 -22.53
C LEU A 309 -10.82 -0.05 -22.92
N ARG A 310 -10.13 0.81 -23.69
CA ARG A 310 -10.70 2.08 -24.16
C ARG A 310 -11.97 1.90 -24.97
N GLN A 311 -12.00 0.87 -25.81
CA GLN A 311 -13.21 0.53 -26.59
C GLN A 311 -14.37 0.12 -25.69
N LEU A 312 -14.13 -0.73 -24.68
CA LEU A 312 -15.14 -1.15 -23.69
C LEU A 312 -15.68 0.06 -22.92
N VAL A 313 -14.79 0.91 -22.40
CA VAL A 313 -15.15 2.11 -21.64
C VAL A 313 -15.97 3.08 -22.49
N ASN A 314 -15.57 3.33 -23.73
CA ASN A 314 -16.35 4.15 -24.67
C ASN A 314 -17.74 3.55 -24.93
N GLY A 315 -17.87 2.22 -24.96
CA GLY A 315 -19.15 1.53 -25.03
C GLY A 315 -20.05 1.79 -23.83
N PHE A 316 -19.49 1.77 -22.60
CA PHE A 316 -20.24 2.07 -21.38
C PHE A 316 -20.71 3.52 -21.33
N ILE A 317 -19.83 4.46 -21.75
CA ILE A 317 -20.18 5.90 -21.86
C ILE A 317 -21.27 6.11 -22.92
N ALA A 318 -21.17 5.47 -24.09
CA ALA A 318 -22.18 5.56 -25.15
C ALA A 318 -23.52 4.94 -24.72
N ALA A 319 -23.51 3.94 -23.81
CA ALA A 319 -24.70 3.37 -23.17
C ALA A 319 -25.33 4.28 -22.09
N GLY A 320 -24.72 5.46 -21.81
CA GLY A 320 -25.29 6.50 -20.97
C GLY A 320 -24.64 6.66 -19.60
N ASP A 321 -23.58 5.92 -19.27
CA ASP A 321 -22.85 6.14 -18.00
C ASP A 321 -22.03 7.42 -18.05
N LYS A 322 -22.35 8.37 -17.18
CA LYS A 322 -21.69 9.68 -17.07
C LYS A 322 -20.64 9.74 -15.94
N ASN A 323 -20.55 8.69 -15.13
CA ASN A 323 -19.69 8.65 -13.95
C ASN A 323 -18.46 7.74 -14.19
N ILE A 324 -17.91 7.82 -15.39
CA ILE A 324 -16.68 7.12 -15.78
C ILE A 324 -15.57 8.13 -16.02
N GLU A 325 -14.40 7.81 -15.51
CA GLU A 325 -13.14 8.50 -15.80
C GLU A 325 -12.12 7.49 -16.34
N TYR A 326 -11.13 7.97 -17.09
CA TYR A 326 -10.14 7.14 -17.76
C TYR A 326 -8.73 7.69 -17.57
N PHE A 327 -7.78 6.83 -17.13
CA PHE A 327 -6.39 7.19 -16.91
C PHE A 327 -5.48 6.43 -17.87
N GLU A 328 -4.88 7.16 -18.80
CA GLU A 328 -4.06 6.58 -19.88
C GLU A 328 -2.73 6.03 -19.35
N GLY A 329 -2.30 4.89 -19.87
CA GLY A 329 -1.08 4.17 -19.47
C GLY A 329 0.21 4.99 -19.60
N LYS A 330 0.29 5.90 -20.57
CA LYS A 330 1.41 6.85 -20.72
C LYS A 330 1.58 7.77 -19.49
N ASN A 331 0.52 8.01 -18.72
CA ASN A 331 0.53 8.86 -17.55
C ASN A 331 0.87 8.11 -16.27
N VAL A 332 0.97 6.76 -16.29
CA VAL A 332 1.22 5.97 -15.09
C VAL A 332 2.65 6.18 -14.57
N LEU A 333 3.66 5.96 -15.42
CA LEU A 333 5.08 6.04 -15.02
C LEU A 333 5.76 7.34 -15.42
N GLY A 334 5.23 8.06 -16.45
CA GLY A 334 5.91 9.21 -17.05
C GLY A 334 7.13 8.78 -17.87
N ASP A 335 8.11 9.68 -18.01
CA ASP A 335 9.27 9.47 -18.89
C ASP A 335 10.53 8.93 -18.18
N ASP A 336 10.48 8.77 -16.86
CA ASP A 336 11.63 8.31 -16.08
C ASP A 336 11.89 6.81 -16.35
N PRO A 337 13.10 6.41 -16.81
CA PRO A 337 13.42 5.02 -17.11
C PRO A 337 13.66 4.14 -15.86
N GLU A 338 13.92 4.73 -14.69
CA GLU A 338 14.29 4.02 -13.45
C GLU A 338 13.08 3.62 -12.61
N THR A 339 11.90 3.54 -13.23
CA THR A 339 10.63 3.32 -12.53
C THR A 339 10.31 1.86 -12.24
N THR A 340 11.10 0.89 -12.75
CA THR A 340 10.83 -0.55 -12.58
C THR A 340 12.04 -1.32 -12.10
N VAL A 341 11.80 -2.42 -11.35
CA VAL A 341 12.83 -3.34 -10.83
C VAL A 341 13.16 -4.43 -11.86
N ASP A 342 12.14 -5.02 -12.48
CA ASP A 342 12.19 -6.19 -13.35
C ASP A 342 11.50 -5.96 -14.70
N ASN A 343 11.44 -4.71 -15.13
CA ASN A 343 10.73 -4.21 -16.30
C ASN A 343 9.17 -4.16 -16.18
N TYR A 344 8.60 -4.56 -15.05
CA TYR A 344 7.15 -4.54 -14.77
C TYR A 344 6.83 -3.95 -13.40
N HIS A 345 7.40 -4.51 -12.32
CA HIS A 345 7.11 -4.07 -10.97
C HIS A 345 7.87 -2.79 -10.64
N LEU A 346 7.20 -1.90 -9.93
CA LEU A 346 7.70 -0.54 -9.73
C LEU A 346 8.79 -0.48 -8.65
N THR A 347 9.77 0.38 -8.87
CA THR A 347 10.63 0.91 -7.79
C THR A 347 9.83 1.87 -6.91
N ASP A 348 10.37 2.24 -5.75
CA ASP A 348 9.77 3.31 -4.93
C ASP A 348 9.59 4.61 -5.71
N LEU A 349 10.53 4.95 -6.61
CA LEU A 349 10.41 6.09 -7.52
C LEU A 349 9.19 5.95 -8.44
N GLY A 350 8.99 4.77 -9.01
CA GLY A 350 7.82 4.47 -9.84
C GLY A 350 6.50 4.59 -9.06
N PHE A 351 6.45 4.06 -7.83
CA PHE A 351 5.26 4.16 -6.97
C PHE A 351 4.94 5.60 -6.57
N VAL A 352 5.94 6.39 -6.18
CA VAL A 352 5.76 7.81 -5.85
C VAL A 352 5.25 8.58 -7.07
N GLY A 353 5.89 8.38 -8.23
CA GLY A 353 5.47 9.03 -9.48
C GLY A 353 4.04 8.66 -9.90
N PHE A 354 3.67 7.38 -9.78
CA PHE A 354 2.30 6.93 -10.06
C PHE A 354 1.29 7.58 -9.10
N ALA A 355 1.57 7.53 -7.79
CA ALA A 355 0.71 8.14 -6.78
C ALA A 355 0.51 9.65 -7.03
N GLN A 356 1.58 10.39 -7.32
CA GLN A 356 1.53 11.83 -7.58
C GLN A 356 0.68 12.19 -8.82
N ARG A 357 0.59 11.30 -9.80
CA ARG A 357 -0.23 11.51 -11.02
C ARG A 357 -1.67 11.06 -10.84
N LEU A 358 -1.89 9.96 -10.09
CA LEU A 358 -3.22 9.38 -9.92
C LEU A 358 -4.04 10.06 -8.80
N ALA A 359 -3.39 10.45 -7.68
CA ALA A 359 -4.07 11.05 -6.53
C ALA A 359 -4.87 12.33 -6.88
N PRO A 360 -4.36 13.26 -7.71
CA PRO A 360 -5.15 14.45 -8.11
C PRO A 360 -6.41 14.09 -8.89
N VAL A 361 -6.39 13.04 -9.70
CA VAL A 361 -7.56 12.55 -10.44
C VAL A 361 -8.60 12.00 -9.45
N ILE A 362 -8.17 11.12 -8.55
CA ILE A 362 -9.05 10.56 -7.50
C ILE A 362 -9.63 11.70 -6.64
N GLN A 363 -8.80 12.64 -6.21
CA GLN A 363 -9.26 13.77 -5.39
C GLN A 363 -10.30 14.66 -6.08
N ARG A 364 -10.17 14.85 -7.39
CA ARG A 364 -11.16 15.55 -8.21
C ARG A 364 -12.48 14.77 -8.25
N LEU A 365 -12.44 13.46 -8.42
CA LEU A 365 -13.62 12.58 -8.47
C LEU A 365 -14.36 12.51 -7.12
N ILE A 366 -13.65 12.55 -5.99
CA ILE A 366 -14.25 12.59 -4.65
C ILE A 366 -15.08 13.87 -4.43
N LYS A 367 -14.72 14.99 -5.09
CA LYS A 367 -15.38 16.29 -4.92
C LYS A 367 -16.59 16.50 -5.85
N GLN A 368 -16.82 15.60 -6.78
CA GLN A 368 -17.97 15.61 -7.68
C GLN A 368 -19.21 15.02 -7.01
#